data_cab9a7b6a2c03e8b26b1ebfb1012bc2f
#
_entry.id   cab9a7b6a2c03e8b26b1ebfb1012bc2f
#
_cell.length_a   1.000
_cell.length_b   1.000
_cell.length_c   1.000
_cell.angle_alpha   90.00
_cell.angle_beta   90.00
_cell.angle_gamma   90.00
#
_symmetry.space_group_name_H-M   'P 1'
#
loop_
_entity.id
_entity.type
_entity.pdbx_description
1 polymer ?
#
loop_
_entity_poly.entity_id
_entity_poly.type
_entity_poly.pdbx_seq_one_letter_code
_entity_poly.pdbx_strand_id
1 'polypeptide(L)'
;MYTGAFAYIDVLGFSNAVRKEVSDAVSIIAQIDTVLQIKYGDGVMRKERKSANCSSDPIVDRLALNNEITAFDYFYCISDSIFLVGKDVNQFIKHLANFVLACYTWSVTPEPGLQQILLLRGGISYGELRFMELICGSQNKVKSNTSVCGKPVVNAVEYEKKFGLKGPRLILDSDVYEKLDADIRRNYISKLNLDIKITERKEYYEILWPAFNFIPENFGKVNEIKNMDELLSIAYSQYATYKSNSTIMEHYNSLIELILRSARHIFLQYKRLIEFESHITEVTDKLDTKKKIRYKYLPAEFYGDVEFRQYLKKIYENIVPNKS
;
A
#
# COMPACT_ATOMS: atom_id res chain seq x y z
N MET A 1 -4.16 1.48 -30.51
CA MET A 1 -3.17 0.74 -29.73
C MET A 1 -2.85 1.62 -28.52
N TYR A 2 -2.93 1.10 -27.33
CA TYR A 2 -2.67 1.85 -26.09
C TYR A 2 -1.31 1.42 -25.52
N THR A 3 -0.50 2.37 -25.09
CA THR A 3 0.78 2.09 -24.43
C THR A 3 0.77 2.76 -23.06
N GLY A 4 1.03 2.01 -22.00
CA GLY A 4 0.97 2.51 -20.64
C GLY A 4 1.41 1.50 -19.59
N ALA A 5 1.30 1.92 -18.32
CA ALA A 5 1.50 1.06 -17.17
C ALA A 5 0.24 0.22 -16.91
N PHE A 6 0.46 -1.01 -16.50
CA PHE A 6 -0.56 -1.93 -16.03
C PHE A 6 -0.15 -2.47 -14.67
N ALA A 7 -1.07 -2.44 -13.71
CA ALA A 7 -0.89 -3.09 -12.42
C ALA A 7 -1.93 -4.19 -12.22
N TYR A 8 -1.45 -5.33 -11.75
CA TYR A 8 -2.24 -6.40 -11.14
C TYR A 8 -2.04 -6.35 -9.65
N ILE A 9 -3.13 -6.22 -8.90
CA ILE A 9 -3.13 -6.12 -7.45
C ILE A 9 -4.02 -7.22 -6.88
N ASP A 10 -3.50 -7.94 -5.89
CA ASP A 10 -4.16 -9.03 -5.18
C ASP A 10 -4.41 -8.65 -3.72
N VAL A 11 -5.55 -9.07 -3.18
CA VAL A 11 -5.92 -8.80 -1.79
C VAL A 11 -5.47 -9.95 -0.90
N LEU A 12 -4.50 -9.70 -0.04
CA LEU A 12 -3.98 -10.73 0.86
C LEU A 12 -5.05 -11.18 1.86
N GLY A 13 -5.24 -12.50 1.94
CA GLY A 13 -6.18 -13.11 2.89
C GLY A 13 -7.62 -13.20 2.40
N PHE A 14 -7.96 -12.72 1.19
CA PHE A 14 -9.32 -12.77 0.65
C PHE A 14 -9.90 -14.19 0.64
N SER A 15 -9.16 -15.17 0.15
CA SER A 15 -9.61 -16.58 0.13
C SER A 15 -9.94 -17.13 1.54
N ASN A 16 -9.25 -16.64 2.58
CA ASN A 16 -9.57 -17.00 3.96
C ASN A 16 -10.85 -16.32 4.43
N ALA A 17 -11.08 -15.07 4.03
CA ALA A 17 -12.34 -14.37 4.31
C ALA A 17 -13.53 -15.11 3.69
N VAL A 18 -13.43 -15.49 2.40
CA VAL A 18 -14.47 -16.28 1.71
C VAL A 18 -14.76 -17.59 2.43
N ARG A 19 -13.71 -18.30 2.88
CA ARG A 19 -13.89 -19.59 3.57
C ARG A 19 -14.49 -19.45 4.97
N LYS A 20 -14.25 -18.33 5.63
CA LYS A 20 -14.79 -18.03 6.95
C LYS A 20 -16.24 -17.61 6.84
N GLU A 21 -16.50 -16.56 6.06
CA GLU A 21 -17.84 -16.05 5.82
C GLU A 21 -17.86 -15.21 4.54
N VAL A 22 -18.84 -15.46 3.65
CA VAL A 22 -18.97 -14.76 2.37
C VAL A 22 -19.22 -13.26 2.56
N SER A 23 -19.91 -12.87 3.64
CA SER A 23 -20.14 -11.45 4.00
C SER A 23 -18.83 -10.68 4.24
N ASP A 24 -17.82 -11.31 4.84
CA ASP A 24 -16.50 -10.72 5.04
C ASP A 24 -15.84 -10.38 3.69
N ALA A 25 -15.92 -11.31 2.73
CA ALA A 25 -15.39 -11.09 1.39
C ALA A 25 -16.14 -10.00 0.62
N VAL A 26 -17.47 -9.96 0.74
CA VAL A 26 -18.30 -8.88 0.15
C VAL A 26 -17.91 -7.52 0.74
N SER A 27 -17.68 -7.45 2.04
CA SER A 27 -17.24 -6.22 2.72
C SER A 27 -15.88 -5.75 2.21
N ILE A 28 -14.93 -6.66 1.96
CA ILE A 28 -13.62 -6.33 1.36
C ILE A 28 -13.81 -5.72 -0.04
N ILE A 29 -14.61 -6.36 -0.90
CA ILE A 29 -14.87 -5.87 -2.25
C ILE A 29 -15.54 -4.48 -2.20
N ALA A 30 -16.53 -4.30 -1.33
CA ALA A 30 -17.23 -3.03 -1.16
C ALA A 30 -16.28 -1.93 -0.67
N GLN A 31 -15.34 -2.26 0.22
CA GLN A 31 -14.31 -1.32 0.67
C GLN A 31 -13.39 -0.88 -0.47
N ILE A 32 -12.90 -1.82 -1.27
CA ILE A 32 -12.04 -1.55 -2.43
C ILE A 32 -12.80 -0.67 -3.44
N ASP A 33 -14.02 -1.05 -3.78
CA ASP A 33 -14.88 -0.30 -4.70
C ASP A 33 -15.11 1.12 -4.18
N THR A 34 -15.39 1.28 -2.90
CA THR A 34 -15.59 2.59 -2.27
C THR A 34 -14.32 3.45 -2.35
N VAL A 35 -13.13 2.89 -2.10
CA VAL A 35 -11.86 3.63 -2.24
C VAL A 35 -11.63 4.05 -3.68
N LEU A 36 -11.88 3.16 -4.64
CA LEU A 36 -11.76 3.46 -6.06
C LEU A 36 -12.76 4.54 -6.49
N GLN A 37 -14.02 4.44 -6.09
CA GLN A 37 -15.07 5.40 -6.44
C GLN A 37 -14.79 6.79 -5.85
N ILE A 38 -14.36 6.87 -4.59
CA ILE A 38 -14.05 8.14 -3.95
C ILE A 38 -12.86 8.82 -4.59
N LYS A 39 -11.81 8.06 -4.91
CA LYS A 39 -10.57 8.64 -5.45
C LYS A 39 -10.61 8.90 -6.94
N TYR A 40 -11.23 8.00 -7.68
CA TYR A 40 -11.08 7.94 -9.13
C TYR A 40 -12.41 7.92 -9.89
N GLY A 41 -13.54 7.87 -9.17
CA GLY A 41 -14.87 7.96 -9.76
C GLY A 41 -15.17 9.35 -10.33
N ASP A 42 -16.14 9.42 -11.22
CA ASP A 42 -16.57 10.64 -11.90
C ASP A 42 -16.93 11.77 -10.90
N GLY A 43 -16.61 13.01 -11.27
CA GLY A 43 -16.76 14.20 -10.43
C GLY A 43 -18.17 14.46 -9.87
N VAL A 44 -19.20 13.77 -10.39
CA VAL A 44 -20.58 13.82 -9.89
C VAL A 44 -20.68 13.23 -8.48
N MET A 45 -20.10 12.05 -8.25
CA MET A 45 -20.09 11.40 -6.92
C MET A 45 -19.32 12.21 -5.88
N ARG A 46 -18.32 12.99 -6.30
CA ARG A 46 -17.57 13.90 -5.41
C ARG A 46 -18.39 15.10 -4.96
N LYS A 47 -19.24 15.66 -5.83
CA LYS A 47 -20.10 16.80 -5.51
C LYS A 47 -21.20 16.42 -4.54
N GLU A 48 -21.82 15.27 -4.71
CA GLU A 48 -22.88 14.78 -3.82
C GLU A 48 -22.38 14.48 -2.41
N ARG A 49 -21.16 13.96 -2.26
CA ARG A 49 -20.56 13.70 -0.93
C ARG A 49 -20.07 14.96 -0.22
N LYS A 50 -19.61 15.99 -0.94
CA LYS A 50 -19.29 17.29 -0.35
C LYS A 50 -20.54 18.01 0.19
N SER A 51 -21.71 17.72 -0.35
CA SER A 51 -22.99 18.29 0.11
C SER A 51 -23.62 17.53 1.29
N ALA A 52 -23.31 16.25 1.43
CA ALA A 52 -23.67 15.49 2.63
C ALA A 52 -22.60 15.79 3.70
N ASN A 53 -22.95 16.57 4.73
CA ASN A 53 -22.12 16.91 5.89
C ASN A 53 -21.53 15.67 6.61
N CYS A 54 -20.79 14.84 5.89
CA CYS A 54 -19.97 13.79 6.47
C CYS A 54 -18.84 14.48 7.21
N SER A 55 -18.78 14.28 8.53
CA SER A 55 -17.68 14.70 9.40
C SER A 55 -16.35 14.40 8.67
N SER A 56 -15.59 15.45 8.41
CA SER A 56 -14.34 15.39 7.69
C SER A 56 -13.38 14.44 8.41
N ASP A 57 -13.29 13.21 7.93
CA ASP A 57 -12.17 12.37 8.25
C ASP A 57 -10.94 13.01 7.57
N PRO A 58 -9.93 13.46 8.36
CA PRO A 58 -8.73 14.11 7.80
C PRO A 58 -8.03 13.27 6.73
N ILE A 59 -8.20 11.94 6.76
CA ILE A 59 -7.65 11.02 5.75
C ILE A 59 -8.42 11.15 4.45
N VAL A 60 -9.76 11.19 4.50
CA VAL A 60 -10.61 11.34 3.31
C VAL A 60 -10.38 12.70 2.66
N ASP A 61 -10.24 13.77 3.43
CA ASP A 61 -9.93 15.10 2.89
C ASP A 61 -8.55 15.18 2.27
N ARG A 62 -7.52 14.54 2.86
CA ARG A 62 -6.18 14.43 2.27
C ARG A 62 -6.21 13.70 0.93
N LEU A 63 -7.03 12.65 0.83
CA LEU A 63 -7.17 11.88 -0.39
C LEU A 63 -7.95 12.62 -1.48
N ALA A 64 -8.86 13.52 -1.09
CA ALA A 64 -9.70 14.28 -2.00
C ALA A 64 -9.04 15.55 -2.57
N LEU A 65 -8.08 16.15 -1.85
CA LEU A 65 -7.46 17.43 -2.22
C LEU A 65 -6.52 17.37 -3.45
N ASN A 66 -6.01 16.18 -3.82
CA ASN A 66 -5.04 16.02 -4.91
C ASN A 66 -5.66 15.58 -6.25
N ASN A 67 -6.94 15.77 -6.47
CA ASN A 67 -7.67 15.02 -7.49
C ASN A 67 -8.31 15.85 -8.60
N GLU A 68 -7.52 16.62 -9.33
CA GLU A 68 -7.98 17.18 -10.62
C GLU A 68 -7.65 16.29 -11.84
N ILE A 69 -6.86 15.23 -11.65
CA ILE A 69 -6.40 14.37 -12.76
C ILE A 69 -6.81 12.93 -12.48
N THR A 70 -7.49 12.30 -13.45
CA THR A 70 -7.76 10.86 -13.44
C THR A 70 -6.44 10.12 -13.68
N ALA A 71 -5.90 9.51 -12.65
CA ALA A 71 -4.61 8.82 -12.73
C ALA A 71 -4.70 7.43 -13.33
N PHE A 72 -5.87 6.83 -13.27
CA PHE A 72 -6.16 5.57 -13.90
C PHE A 72 -7.11 5.82 -15.07
N ASP A 73 -6.66 5.52 -16.29
CA ASP A 73 -7.51 5.58 -17.46
C ASP A 73 -8.56 4.48 -17.42
N TYR A 74 -8.21 3.33 -16.85
CA TYR A 74 -9.12 2.21 -16.61
C TYR A 74 -8.82 1.55 -15.28
N PHE A 75 -9.86 1.15 -14.57
CA PHE A 75 -9.76 0.30 -13.39
C PHE A 75 -10.98 -0.63 -13.30
N TYR A 76 -10.76 -1.84 -12.84
CA TYR A 76 -11.81 -2.80 -12.56
C TYR A 76 -11.37 -3.86 -11.56
N CYS A 77 -12.34 -4.42 -10.86
CA CYS A 77 -12.12 -5.48 -9.88
C CYS A 77 -12.83 -6.75 -10.31
N ILE A 78 -12.16 -7.87 -10.19
CA ILE A 78 -12.73 -9.20 -10.37
C ILE A 78 -12.37 -10.02 -9.14
N SER A 79 -13.33 -10.27 -8.24
CA SER A 79 -13.08 -10.93 -6.96
C SER A 79 -12.06 -10.13 -6.12
N ASP A 80 -10.93 -10.74 -5.77
CA ASP A 80 -9.80 -10.15 -5.03
C ASP A 80 -8.74 -9.51 -5.93
N SER A 81 -8.94 -9.55 -7.23
CA SER A 81 -8.00 -9.02 -8.21
C SER A 81 -8.42 -7.65 -8.70
N ILE A 82 -7.52 -6.68 -8.60
CA ILE A 82 -7.72 -5.31 -9.03
C ILE A 82 -6.77 -5.04 -10.20
N PHE A 83 -7.34 -4.51 -11.28
CA PHE A 83 -6.61 -4.20 -12.50
C PHE A 83 -6.65 -2.69 -12.72
N LEU A 84 -5.47 -2.08 -12.86
CA LEU A 84 -5.32 -0.65 -13.04
C LEU A 84 -4.47 -0.39 -14.27
N VAL A 85 -4.87 0.61 -15.07
CA VAL A 85 -4.17 1.00 -16.29
C VAL A 85 -4.03 2.52 -16.32
N GLY A 86 -2.85 3.01 -16.66
CA GLY A 86 -2.59 4.44 -16.81
C GLY A 86 -1.50 4.75 -17.82
N LYS A 87 -1.70 5.82 -18.58
CA LYS A 87 -0.76 6.26 -19.62
C LYS A 87 0.42 7.01 -19.05
N ASP A 88 0.17 7.93 -18.12
CA ASP A 88 1.22 8.65 -17.39
C ASP A 88 1.75 7.78 -16.25
N VAL A 89 2.94 7.24 -16.44
CA VAL A 89 3.57 6.31 -15.49
C VAL A 89 3.84 6.98 -14.14
N ASN A 90 4.21 8.25 -14.12
CA ASN A 90 4.53 8.98 -12.89
C ASN A 90 3.27 9.19 -12.03
N GLN A 91 2.21 9.68 -12.64
CA GLN A 91 0.92 9.83 -11.96
C GLN A 91 0.37 8.47 -11.55
N PHE A 92 0.47 7.48 -12.42
CA PHE A 92 0.03 6.11 -12.14
C PHE A 92 0.67 5.55 -10.87
N ILE A 93 2.00 5.63 -10.72
CA ILE A 93 2.72 5.13 -9.53
C ILE A 93 2.33 5.90 -8.27
N LYS A 94 2.22 7.25 -8.34
CA LYS A 94 1.78 8.07 -7.21
C LYS A 94 0.38 7.66 -6.73
N HIS A 95 -0.54 7.52 -7.65
CA HIS A 95 -1.92 7.17 -7.31
C HIS A 95 -2.08 5.72 -6.88
N LEU A 96 -1.29 4.80 -7.44
CA LEU A 96 -1.25 3.41 -6.99
C LEU A 96 -0.78 3.32 -5.53
N ALA A 97 0.32 4.00 -5.19
CA ALA A 97 0.81 4.02 -3.82
C ALA A 97 -0.20 4.65 -2.85
N ASN A 98 -0.83 5.75 -3.24
CA ASN A 98 -1.89 6.39 -2.46
C ASN A 98 -3.15 5.50 -2.32
N PHE A 99 -3.49 4.74 -3.35
CA PHE A 99 -4.58 3.77 -3.29
C PHE A 99 -4.30 2.67 -2.26
N VAL A 100 -3.11 2.08 -2.32
CA VAL A 100 -2.69 1.03 -1.35
C VAL A 100 -2.64 1.59 0.06
N LEU A 101 -2.08 2.79 0.25
CA LEU A 101 -2.06 3.47 1.54
C LEU A 101 -3.47 3.73 2.08
N ALA A 102 -4.40 4.14 1.21
CA ALA A 102 -5.79 4.35 1.61
C ALA A 102 -6.47 3.04 2.03
N CYS A 103 -6.29 1.97 1.28
CA CYS A 103 -6.82 0.66 1.64
C CYS A 103 -6.26 0.15 2.98
N TYR A 104 -5.00 0.49 3.28
CA TYR A 104 -4.37 0.13 4.54
C TYR A 104 -4.85 0.98 5.73
N THR A 105 -5.05 2.29 5.54
CA THR A 105 -5.35 3.22 6.64
C THR A 105 -6.83 3.50 6.82
N TRP A 106 -7.66 3.15 5.85
CA TRP A 106 -9.06 3.51 5.87
C TRP A 106 -9.97 2.40 6.40
N SER A 107 -10.71 2.70 7.46
CA SER A 107 -11.84 1.88 7.88
C SER A 107 -13.15 2.54 7.42
N VAL A 108 -13.92 1.83 6.62
CA VAL A 108 -15.17 2.35 6.00
C VAL A 108 -16.31 2.45 6.99
N THR A 109 -16.27 1.70 8.08
CA THR A 109 -17.36 1.68 9.05
C THR A 109 -16.90 2.01 10.46
N PRO A 110 -17.61 2.91 11.17
CA PRO A 110 -17.36 3.18 12.58
C PRO A 110 -17.82 2.04 13.50
N GLU A 111 -18.35 0.94 12.96
CA GLU A 111 -18.82 -0.17 13.77
C GLU A 111 -17.65 -1.01 14.29
N PRO A 112 -17.56 -1.21 15.62
CA PRO A 112 -16.52 -2.04 16.22
C PRO A 112 -16.63 -3.48 15.68
N GLY A 113 -15.59 -3.96 15.01
CA GLY A 113 -15.49 -5.35 14.53
C GLY A 113 -15.46 -5.51 13.01
N LEU A 114 -15.82 -4.50 12.22
CA LEU A 114 -15.81 -4.57 10.75
C LEU A 114 -14.63 -3.83 10.09
N GLN A 115 -13.68 -3.34 10.89
CA GLN A 115 -12.48 -2.68 10.38
C GLN A 115 -11.50 -3.73 9.85
N GLN A 116 -11.58 -4.04 8.57
CA GLN A 116 -10.59 -4.88 7.94
C GLN A 116 -9.49 -4.02 7.30
N ILE A 117 -8.28 -4.19 7.80
CA ILE A 117 -7.10 -3.62 7.18
C ILE A 117 -6.80 -4.44 5.93
N LEU A 118 -6.84 -3.77 4.77
CA LEU A 118 -6.55 -4.43 3.51
C LEU A 118 -5.06 -4.36 3.20
N LEU A 119 -4.44 -5.53 3.13
CA LEU A 119 -3.08 -5.67 2.63
C LEU A 119 -3.14 -6.02 1.15
N LEU A 120 -2.61 -5.14 0.32
CA LEU A 120 -2.58 -5.28 -1.14
C LEU A 120 -1.16 -5.56 -1.60
N ARG A 121 -0.99 -6.55 -2.46
CA ARG A 121 0.29 -6.82 -3.13
C ARG A 121 0.08 -6.85 -4.64
N GLY A 122 1.16 -6.67 -5.41
CA GLY A 122 0.98 -6.69 -6.86
C GLY A 122 2.23 -6.53 -7.67
N GLY A 123 2.05 -6.67 -8.98
CA GLY A 123 3.07 -6.43 -9.99
C GLY A 123 2.67 -5.31 -10.93
N ILE A 124 3.66 -4.58 -11.42
CA ILE A 124 3.49 -3.48 -12.35
C ILE A 124 4.42 -3.69 -13.55
N SER A 125 3.88 -3.54 -14.76
CA SER A 125 4.64 -3.62 -16.00
C SER A 125 4.19 -2.56 -16.99
N TYR A 126 5.04 -2.22 -17.95
CA TYR A 126 4.78 -1.20 -18.97
C TYR A 126 4.84 -1.81 -20.37
N GLY A 127 3.99 -1.31 -21.28
CA GLY A 127 4.05 -1.67 -22.69
C GLY A 127 2.73 -1.51 -23.43
N GLU A 128 2.63 -2.22 -24.55
CA GLU A 128 1.43 -2.20 -25.39
C GLU A 128 0.29 -3.02 -24.77
N LEU A 129 -0.90 -2.42 -24.76
CA LEU A 129 -2.14 -2.99 -24.26
C LEU A 129 -3.22 -2.91 -25.35
N ARG A 130 -4.06 -3.94 -25.41
CA ARG A 130 -5.25 -3.97 -26.25
C ARG A 130 -6.47 -4.16 -25.37
N PHE A 131 -7.46 -3.34 -25.63
CA PHE A 131 -8.75 -3.43 -24.98
C PHE A 131 -9.73 -4.10 -25.94
N MET A 132 -10.54 -4.99 -25.39
CA MET A 132 -11.60 -5.69 -26.13
C MET A 132 -12.89 -5.59 -25.34
N GLU A 133 -13.96 -5.24 -26.01
CA GLU A 133 -15.28 -5.34 -25.42
C GLU A 133 -15.77 -6.78 -25.53
N LEU A 134 -16.05 -7.38 -24.39
CA LEU A 134 -16.64 -8.70 -24.29
C LEU A 134 -18.12 -8.57 -23.97
N ILE A 135 -18.94 -9.21 -24.76
CA ILE A 135 -20.38 -9.27 -24.51
C ILE A 135 -20.65 -10.44 -23.58
N CYS A 136 -21.07 -10.15 -22.36
CA CYS A 136 -21.53 -11.13 -21.40
C CYS A 136 -23.06 -11.04 -21.32
N GLY A 137 -23.76 -12.13 -21.61
CA GLY A 137 -25.22 -12.18 -21.59
C GLY A 137 -25.75 -13.26 -20.64
N SER A 138 -26.78 -12.95 -19.87
CA SER A 138 -27.70 -13.91 -19.28
C SER A 138 -29.08 -13.66 -19.85
N GLN A 139 -29.97 -14.63 -19.73
CA GLN A 139 -31.31 -14.72 -20.44
C GLN A 139 -32.08 -13.41 -20.63
N ASN A 140 -31.76 -12.31 -19.95
CA ASN A 140 -32.49 -11.03 -20.11
C ASN A 140 -31.60 -9.76 -19.97
N LYS A 141 -30.28 -9.87 -19.89
CA LYS A 141 -29.41 -8.69 -19.79
C LYS A 141 -28.07 -8.94 -20.48
N VAL A 142 -27.77 -8.09 -21.44
CA VAL A 142 -26.48 -8.02 -22.10
C VAL A 142 -25.67 -6.92 -21.40
N LYS A 143 -24.48 -7.24 -20.90
CA LYS A 143 -23.51 -6.26 -20.41
C LYS A 143 -22.23 -6.36 -21.23
N SER A 144 -21.70 -5.24 -21.64
CA SER A 144 -20.33 -5.19 -22.19
C SER A 144 -19.34 -5.06 -21.04
N ASN A 145 -18.32 -5.90 -21.05
CA ASN A 145 -17.16 -5.78 -20.16
C ASN A 145 -15.94 -5.50 -21.01
N THR A 146 -15.13 -4.55 -20.57
CA THR A 146 -13.83 -4.29 -21.21
C THR A 146 -12.82 -5.28 -20.66
N SER A 147 -12.20 -6.05 -21.55
CA SER A 147 -11.05 -6.90 -21.23
C SER A 147 -9.76 -6.25 -21.71
N VAL A 148 -8.69 -6.44 -20.97
CA VAL A 148 -7.36 -5.96 -21.36
C VAL A 148 -6.42 -7.14 -21.59
N CYS A 149 -5.63 -7.09 -22.63
CA CYS A 149 -4.58 -8.08 -22.91
C CYS A 149 -3.29 -7.40 -23.41
N GLY A 150 -2.19 -8.06 -23.19
CA GLY A 150 -0.86 -7.63 -23.62
C GLY A 150 0.24 -8.20 -22.73
N LYS A 151 1.48 -8.06 -23.18
CA LYS A 151 2.64 -8.50 -22.39
C LYS A 151 2.69 -7.90 -20.98
N PRO A 152 2.33 -6.59 -20.75
CA PRO A 152 2.29 -6.02 -19.42
C PRO A 152 1.33 -6.74 -18.47
N VAL A 153 0.22 -7.26 -18.97
CA VAL A 153 -0.76 -8.01 -18.14
C VAL A 153 -0.13 -9.29 -17.60
N VAL A 154 0.51 -10.07 -18.50
CA VAL A 154 1.17 -11.33 -18.13
C VAL A 154 2.30 -11.05 -17.13
N ASN A 155 3.17 -10.10 -17.44
CA ASN A 155 4.29 -9.74 -16.59
C ASN A 155 3.85 -9.31 -15.19
N ALA A 156 2.85 -8.43 -15.09
CA ALA A 156 2.36 -7.93 -13.79
C ALA A 156 1.83 -9.06 -12.91
N VAL A 157 1.06 -10.00 -13.47
CA VAL A 157 0.58 -11.20 -12.76
C VAL A 157 1.74 -12.10 -12.31
N GLU A 158 2.76 -12.25 -13.18
CA GLU A 158 3.94 -13.06 -12.83
C GLU A 158 4.76 -12.43 -11.70
N TYR A 159 4.95 -11.10 -11.69
CA TYR A 159 5.76 -10.42 -10.68
C TYR A 159 5.16 -10.53 -9.28
N GLU A 160 3.82 -10.55 -9.17
CA GLU A 160 3.15 -10.79 -7.89
C GLU A 160 3.54 -12.15 -7.28
N LYS A 161 3.73 -13.19 -8.13
CA LYS A 161 3.98 -14.58 -7.70
C LYS A 161 5.45 -14.99 -7.72
N LYS A 162 6.23 -14.46 -8.66
CA LYS A 162 7.56 -14.95 -9.05
C LYS A 162 8.57 -15.01 -7.90
N PHE A 163 8.51 -14.09 -6.98
CA PHE A 163 9.56 -13.93 -5.97
C PHE A 163 9.23 -14.54 -4.61
N GLY A 164 8.03 -15.10 -4.42
CA GLY A 164 7.59 -15.66 -3.13
C GLY A 164 7.62 -14.65 -1.98
N LEU A 165 7.66 -13.35 -2.29
CA LEU A 165 7.75 -12.29 -1.30
C LEU A 165 6.48 -12.24 -0.47
N LYS A 166 6.64 -12.07 0.83
CA LYS A 166 5.54 -11.91 1.76
C LYS A 166 5.19 -10.43 1.95
N GLY A 167 3.95 -10.17 2.39
CA GLY A 167 3.48 -8.83 2.72
C GLY A 167 2.93 -8.02 1.56
N PRO A 168 2.54 -6.79 1.83
CA PRO A 168 1.89 -5.89 0.88
C PRO A 168 2.93 -5.19 -0.01
N ARG A 169 3.54 -5.94 -0.90
CA ARG A 169 4.63 -5.49 -1.76
C ARG A 169 4.13 -5.18 -3.16
N LEU A 170 4.60 -4.08 -3.73
CA LEU A 170 4.34 -3.67 -5.10
C LEU A 170 5.65 -3.72 -5.89
N ILE A 171 5.71 -4.61 -6.87
CA ILE A 171 6.94 -4.90 -7.62
C ILE A 171 6.80 -4.37 -9.05
N LEU A 172 7.83 -3.70 -9.53
CA LEU A 172 7.93 -3.22 -10.90
C LEU A 172 9.25 -3.64 -11.53
N ASP A 173 9.27 -3.68 -12.84
CA ASP A 173 10.46 -4.01 -13.62
C ASP A 173 11.24 -2.77 -14.07
N SER A 174 12.40 -3.00 -14.70
CA SER A 174 13.24 -1.94 -15.26
C SER A 174 12.50 -1.10 -16.31
N ASP A 175 11.58 -1.68 -17.09
CA ASP A 175 10.86 -0.97 -18.14
C ASP A 175 9.96 0.13 -17.56
N VAL A 176 9.32 -0.14 -16.40
CA VAL A 176 8.57 0.87 -15.64
C VAL A 176 9.52 1.86 -14.99
N TYR A 177 10.59 1.35 -14.32
CA TYR A 177 11.54 2.19 -13.60
C TYR A 177 12.18 3.25 -14.48
N GLU A 178 12.57 2.92 -15.71
CA GLU A 178 13.18 3.84 -16.67
C GLU A 178 12.23 4.97 -17.14
N LYS A 179 10.92 4.77 -17.02
CA LYS A 179 9.90 5.78 -17.38
C LYS A 179 9.60 6.77 -16.25
N LEU A 180 10.06 6.47 -15.03
CA LEU A 180 9.80 7.32 -13.87
C LEU A 180 10.72 8.52 -13.84
N ASP A 181 10.20 9.65 -13.37
CA ASP A 181 10.97 10.84 -13.05
C ASP A 181 12.01 10.57 -11.97
N ALA A 182 13.11 11.31 -12.00
CA ALA A 182 14.21 11.15 -11.04
C ALA A 182 13.76 11.30 -9.59
N ASP A 183 12.83 12.20 -9.32
CA ASP A 183 12.31 12.41 -7.96
C ASP A 183 11.47 11.24 -7.46
N ILE A 184 10.64 10.63 -8.32
CA ILE A 184 9.87 9.45 -7.97
C ILE A 184 10.82 8.27 -7.73
N ARG A 185 11.78 8.05 -8.62
CA ARG A 185 12.78 6.99 -8.45
C ARG A 185 13.53 7.14 -7.12
N ARG A 186 14.02 8.37 -6.85
CA ARG A 186 14.80 8.65 -5.65
C ARG A 186 14.00 8.49 -4.36
N ASN A 187 12.75 8.95 -4.32
CA ASN A 187 11.99 9.05 -3.07
C ASN A 187 11.13 7.81 -2.77
N TYR A 188 10.71 7.06 -3.80
CA TYR A 188 9.66 6.05 -3.62
C TYR A 188 10.04 4.67 -4.11
N ILE A 189 11.18 4.51 -4.78
CA ILE A 189 11.55 3.25 -5.40
C ILE A 189 12.83 2.71 -4.77
N SER A 190 12.82 1.43 -4.43
CA SER A 190 13.98 0.69 -3.94
C SER A 190 14.29 -0.47 -4.87
N LYS A 191 15.58 -0.67 -5.19
CA LYS A 191 16.01 -1.86 -5.93
C LYS A 191 15.82 -3.10 -5.07
N LEU A 192 15.23 -4.14 -5.63
CA LEU A 192 15.14 -5.45 -4.97
C LEU A 192 16.45 -6.19 -5.11
N ASN A 193 17.08 -6.46 -3.97
CA ASN A 193 18.22 -7.38 -3.89
C ASN A 193 17.65 -8.80 -3.71
N LEU A 194 17.46 -9.50 -4.82
CA LEU A 194 16.95 -10.85 -4.80
C LEU A 194 18.17 -11.81 -4.85
N ASP A 195 18.35 -12.62 -3.81
CA ASP A 195 19.36 -13.71 -3.79
C ASP A 195 19.00 -14.86 -4.75
N ILE A 196 18.03 -14.64 -5.60
CA ILE A 196 17.58 -15.61 -6.57
C ILE A 196 18.57 -15.60 -7.74
N LYS A 197 19.09 -16.75 -8.13
CA LYS A 197 19.79 -16.95 -9.40
C LYS A 197 18.82 -16.69 -10.55
N ILE A 198 18.58 -15.41 -10.82
CA ILE A 198 17.74 -14.99 -11.94
C ILE A 198 18.60 -15.17 -13.19
N THR A 199 18.22 -16.14 -14.01
CA THR A 199 18.81 -16.38 -15.33
C THR A 199 18.55 -15.22 -16.30
N GLU A 200 17.60 -14.37 -15.98
CA GLU A 200 17.23 -13.17 -16.74
C GLU A 200 18.00 -11.96 -16.22
N ARG A 201 18.58 -11.16 -17.12
CA ARG A 201 19.29 -9.89 -16.82
C ARG A 201 18.35 -8.75 -16.43
N LYS A 202 17.12 -9.02 -16.03
CA LYS A 202 16.11 -7.99 -15.71
C LYS A 202 16.19 -7.60 -14.24
N GLU A 203 16.31 -6.30 -14.00
CA GLU A 203 16.27 -5.76 -12.63
C GLU A 203 14.84 -5.52 -12.20
N TYR A 204 14.58 -5.71 -10.92
CA TYR A 204 13.29 -5.50 -10.30
C TYR A 204 13.39 -4.51 -9.15
N TYR A 205 12.31 -3.79 -8.95
CA TYR A 205 12.23 -2.70 -7.98
C TYR A 205 10.94 -2.83 -7.18
N GLU A 206 10.93 -2.25 -6.01
CA GLU A 206 9.78 -2.20 -5.11
C GLU A 206 9.35 -0.76 -4.89
N ILE A 207 8.04 -0.52 -4.92
CA ILE A 207 7.46 0.75 -4.52
C ILE A 207 7.39 0.79 -2.99
N LEU A 208 8.08 1.75 -2.40
CA LEU A 208 7.99 2.07 -0.98
C LEU A 208 6.71 2.88 -0.73
N TRP A 209 5.53 2.26 -0.91
CA TRP A 209 4.27 2.96 -0.82
C TRP A 209 4.02 3.67 0.53
N PRO A 210 4.53 3.20 1.71
CA PRO A 210 4.41 3.97 2.95
C PRO A 210 5.16 5.29 2.91
N ALA A 211 6.20 5.43 2.05
CA ALA A 211 6.97 6.65 1.91
C ALA A 211 6.11 7.84 1.46
N PHE A 212 5.02 7.58 0.73
CA PHE A 212 4.07 8.63 0.33
C PHE A 212 3.36 9.30 1.51
N ASN A 213 3.37 8.67 2.68
CA ASN A 213 2.84 9.26 3.91
C ASN A 213 3.86 10.16 4.64
N PHE A 214 5.12 10.15 4.24
CA PHE A 214 6.21 10.83 4.95
C PHE A 214 6.71 12.12 4.29
N ILE A 215 6.23 12.47 3.08
CA ILE A 215 6.73 13.62 2.34
C ILE A 215 6.04 14.90 2.75
N PRO A 216 6.81 15.95 3.17
CA PRO A 216 6.27 17.21 3.66
C PRO A 216 5.48 18.01 2.63
N GLU A 217 5.86 17.93 1.36
CA GLU A 217 5.33 18.78 0.28
C GLU A 217 3.83 18.56 0.01
N ASN A 218 3.33 17.37 0.32
CA ASN A 218 1.93 17.02 0.10
C ASN A 218 1.00 17.44 1.24
N PHE A 219 1.53 17.82 2.41
CA PHE A 219 0.74 17.93 3.65
C PHE A 219 1.07 19.15 4.52
N GLY A 220 1.85 20.11 4.03
CA GLY A 220 2.33 21.22 4.86
C GLY A 220 3.35 20.72 5.90
N LYS A 221 3.34 21.28 7.11
CA LYS A 221 4.24 20.86 8.20
C LYS A 221 3.80 19.53 8.81
N VAL A 222 3.88 18.45 8.04
CA VAL A 222 3.54 17.12 8.54
C VAL A 222 4.69 16.57 9.37
N ASN A 223 4.37 16.01 10.52
CA ASN A 223 5.32 15.32 11.36
C ASN A 223 5.48 13.88 10.82
N GLU A 224 6.55 13.62 10.09
CA GLU A 224 6.84 12.32 9.47
C GLU A 224 6.94 11.19 10.52
N ILE A 225 7.46 11.50 11.70
CA ILE A 225 7.51 10.57 12.84
C ILE A 225 6.09 10.18 13.28
N LYS A 226 5.19 11.18 13.38
CA LYS A 226 3.77 10.92 13.68
C LYS A 226 3.15 9.96 12.67
N ASN A 227 3.41 10.18 11.39
CA ASN A 227 2.85 9.34 10.32
C ASN A 227 3.41 7.91 10.38
N MET A 228 4.69 7.75 10.73
CA MET A 228 5.27 6.44 10.96
C MET A 228 4.62 5.72 12.14
N ASP A 229 4.45 6.42 13.27
CA ASP A 229 3.79 5.87 14.47
C ASP A 229 2.35 5.43 14.18
N GLU A 230 1.63 6.20 13.38
CA GLU A 230 0.27 5.84 12.95
C GLU A 230 0.25 4.54 12.14
N LEU A 231 1.13 4.41 11.15
CA LEU A 231 1.23 3.18 10.36
C LEU A 231 1.68 1.97 11.21
N LEU A 232 2.63 2.17 12.12
CA LEU A 232 3.07 1.13 13.06
C LEU A 232 1.98 0.74 14.05
N SER A 233 1.17 1.70 14.52
CA SER A 233 0.03 1.42 15.41
C SER A 233 -0.99 0.50 14.74
N ILE A 234 -1.31 0.75 13.47
CA ILE A 234 -2.19 -0.11 12.67
C ILE A 234 -1.56 -1.51 12.53
N ALA A 235 -0.27 -1.58 12.19
CA ALA A 235 0.43 -2.86 12.06
C ALA A 235 0.47 -3.64 13.38
N TYR A 236 0.67 -2.95 14.51
CA TYR A 236 0.68 -3.57 15.83
C TYR A 236 -0.67 -4.16 16.21
N SER A 237 -1.77 -3.48 15.92
CA SER A 237 -3.12 -4.00 16.21
C SER A 237 -3.35 -5.36 15.54
N GLN A 238 -2.84 -5.52 14.33
CA GLN A 238 -2.93 -6.78 13.58
C GLN A 238 -1.91 -7.83 14.08
N TYR A 239 -0.69 -7.40 14.41
CA TYR A 239 0.29 -8.25 15.06
C TYR A 239 -0.30 -8.88 16.33
N ALA A 240 -0.89 -8.09 17.21
CA ALA A 240 -1.50 -8.58 18.43
C ALA A 240 -2.65 -9.58 18.17
N THR A 241 -3.48 -9.30 17.15
CA THR A 241 -4.61 -10.16 16.78
C THR A 241 -4.17 -11.51 16.22
N TYR A 242 -3.10 -11.54 15.41
CA TYR A 242 -2.67 -12.74 14.69
C TYR A 242 -1.38 -13.37 15.22
N LYS A 243 -0.95 -13.01 16.43
CA LYS A 243 0.32 -13.45 17.05
C LYS A 243 0.50 -14.98 17.06
N SER A 244 -0.59 -15.75 17.15
CA SER A 244 -0.58 -17.22 17.14
C SER A 244 -0.55 -17.85 15.75
N ASN A 245 -0.70 -17.06 14.67
CA ASN A 245 -0.73 -17.58 13.29
C ASN A 245 0.53 -17.17 12.53
N SER A 246 1.51 -18.08 12.47
CA SER A 246 2.82 -17.80 11.84
C SER A 246 2.72 -17.38 10.38
N THR A 247 1.82 -17.96 9.59
CA THR A 247 1.67 -17.65 8.17
C THR A 247 1.15 -16.22 7.96
N ILE A 248 0.16 -15.79 8.75
CA ILE A 248 -0.36 -14.43 8.69
C ILE A 248 0.68 -13.45 9.23
N MET A 249 1.40 -13.82 10.28
CA MET A 249 2.46 -13.02 10.89
C MET A 249 3.59 -12.66 9.91
N GLU A 250 3.96 -13.56 9.00
CA GLU A 250 4.97 -13.26 7.97
C GLU A 250 4.57 -12.06 7.10
N HIS A 251 3.29 -11.90 6.79
CA HIS A 251 2.80 -10.75 6.02
C HIS A 251 2.90 -9.44 6.82
N TYR A 252 2.56 -9.46 8.11
CA TYR A 252 2.67 -8.28 8.96
C TYR A 252 4.12 -7.94 9.29
N ASN A 253 4.99 -8.93 9.45
CA ASN A 253 6.42 -8.74 9.62
C ASN A 253 7.02 -8.01 8.40
N SER A 254 6.66 -8.45 7.20
CA SER A 254 7.09 -7.80 5.96
C SER A 254 6.51 -6.38 5.82
N LEU A 255 5.29 -6.14 6.28
CA LEU A 255 4.69 -4.81 6.31
C LEU A 255 5.46 -3.86 7.25
N ILE A 256 5.75 -4.31 8.47
CA ILE A 256 6.50 -3.50 9.46
C ILE A 256 7.90 -3.17 8.91
N GLU A 257 8.57 -4.14 8.32
CA GLU A 257 9.86 -3.92 7.64
C GLU A 257 9.72 -2.87 6.53
N LEU A 258 8.68 -2.96 5.71
CA LEU A 258 8.42 -2.02 4.63
C LEU A 258 8.17 -0.59 5.14
N ILE A 259 7.40 -0.44 6.22
CA ILE A 259 7.16 0.86 6.87
C ILE A 259 8.48 1.46 7.36
N LEU A 260 9.29 0.68 8.09
CA LEU A 260 10.57 1.16 8.63
C LEU A 260 11.58 1.47 7.53
N ARG A 261 11.68 0.65 6.48
CA ARG A 261 12.54 0.92 5.33
C ARG A 261 12.11 2.20 4.59
N SER A 262 10.82 2.39 4.43
CA SER A 262 10.26 3.58 3.77
C SER A 262 10.55 4.85 4.56
N ALA A 263 10.34 4.82 5.88
CA ALA A 263 10.65 5.94 6.76
C ALA A 263 12.16 6.25 6.73
N ARG A 264 13.01 5.24 6.94
CA ARG A 264 14.46 5.42 6.87
C ARG A 264 14.90 6.00 5.54
N HIS A 265 14.35 5.49 4.43
CA HIS A 265 14.68 5.99 3.09
C HIS A 265 14.38 7.48 2.94
N ILE A 266 13.20 7.94 3.38
CA ILE A 266 12.82 9.35 3.35
C ILE A 266 13.70 10.19 4.27
N PHE A 267 13.90 9.78 5.53
CA PHE A 267 14.75 10.52 6.48
C PHE A 267 16.19 10.66 5.98
N LEU A 268 16.72 9.64 5.28
CA LEU A 268 18.03 9.71 4.64
C LEU A 268 18.07 10.76 3.52
N GLN A 269 17.06 10.81 2.65
CA GLN A 269 16.97 11.79 1.56
C GLN A 269 16.91 13.23 2.08
N TYR A 270 16.19 13.46 3.18
CA TYR A 270 16.05 14.77 3.81
C TYR A 270 17.14 15.08 4.86
N LYS A 271 18.20 14.23 4.96
CA LYS A 271 19.30 14.37 5.93
C LYS A 271 18.86 14.39 7.40
N ARG A 272 17.76 13.70 7.69
CA ARG A 272 17.16 13.62 9.05
C ARG A 272 17.31 12.22 9.68
N LEU A 273 18.26 11.43 9.20
CA LEU A 273 18.43 10.04 9.65
C LEU A 273 18.66 9.92 11.16
N ILE A 274 19.37 10.88 11.78
CA ILE A 274 19.60 10.89 13.24
C ILE A 274 18.29 10.98 14.01
N GLU A 275 17.32 11.77 13.54
CA GLU A 275 16.00 11.88 14.18
C GLU A 275 15.25 10.54 14.10
N PHE A 276 15.29 9.88 12.94
CA PHE A 276 14.71 8.55 12.77
C PHE A 276 15.36 7.53 13.72
N GLU A 277 16.68 7.44 13.74
CA GLU A 277 17.44 6.51 14.60
C GLU A 277 17.15 6.76 16.08
N SER A 278 17.12 8.03 16.50
CA SER A 278 16.80 8.42 17.89
C SER A 278 15.37 8.01 18.25
N HIS A 279 14.41 8.22 17.36
CA HIS A 279 13.03 7.86 17.61
C HIS A 279 12.85 6.35 17.75
N ILE A 280 13.42 5.56 16.83
CA ILE A 280 13.34 4.10 16.92
C ILE A 280 14.04 3.59 18.18
N THR A 281 15.20 4.12 18.55
CA THR A 281 15.89 3.78 19.81
C THR A 281 15.01 4.11 21.01
N GLU A 282 14.37 5.28 21.04
CA GLU A 282 13.46 5.67 22.11
C GLU A 282 12.26 4.74 22.23
N VAL A 283 11.64 4.39 21.10
CA VAL A 283 10.52 3.43 21.05
C VAL A 283 10.95 2.03 21.52
N THR A 284 12.18 1.60 21.22
CA THR A 284 12.64 0.23 21.52
C THR A 284 13.33 0.08 22.89
N ASP A 285 14.11 1.07 23.35
CA ASP A 285 15.01 0.91 24.50
C ASP A 285 14.63 1.74 25.74
N LYS A 286 13.99 2.90 25.59
CA LYS A 286 13.89 3.89 26.66
C LYS A 286 12.56 3.97 27.39
N LEU A 287 11.64 3.07 27.16
CA LEU A 287 10.36 3.11 27.88
C LEU A 287 10.51 2.52 29.28
N ASP A 288 11.23 3.25 30.13
CA ASP A 288 10.99 3.19 31.55
C ASP A 288 9.53 3.59 31.79
N THR A 289 8.75 2.66 32.32
CA THR A 289 7.29 2.72 32.54
C THR A 289 6.85 3.94 33.38
N LYS A 290 7.79 4.72 33.93
CA LYS A 290 7.53 5.90 34.77
C LYS A 290 7.45 7.23 34.01
N LYS A 291 8.01 7.36 32.81
CA LYS A 291 7.84 8.55 31.98
C LYS A 291 6.81 8.26 30.89
N LYS A 292 5.57 8.59 31.14
CA LYS A 292 4.47 8.60 30.15
C LYS A 292 4.73 9.64 29.06
N ILE A 293 5.70 9.40 28.20
CA ILE A 293 5.77 10.08 26.91
C ILE A 293 4.64 9.47 26.08
N ARG A 294 3.50 10.15 26.11
CA ARG A 294 2.35 9.77 25.33
C ARG A 294 2.63 10.10 23.86
N TYR A 295 3.23 9.16 23.15
CA TYR A 295 3.08 9.16 21.69
C TYR A 295 1.60 8.98 21.41
N LYS A 296 0.96 10.02 20.90
CA LYS A 296 -0.50 10.14 20.75
C LYS A 296 -1.10 9.02 19.88
N TYR A 297 -0.29 8.27 19.17
CA TYR A 297 -0.69 7.37 18.09
C TYR A 297 -0.37 5.89 18.31
N LEU A 298 0.57 5.55 19.16
CA LEU A 298 0.84 4.16 19.51
C LEU A 298 -0.05 3.76 20.69
N PRO A 299 -0.74 2.62 20.64
CA PRO A 299 -1.55 2.12 21.74
C PRO A 299 -0.73 1.96 23.01
N ALA A 300 -1.36 2.14 24.18
CA ALA A 300 -0.67 1.97 25.45
C ALA A 300 -0.06 0.56 25.61
N GLU A 301 -0.75 -0.44 25.06
CA GLU A 301 -0.33 -1.84 25.05
C GLU A 301 0.96 -2.06 24.27
N PHE A 302 1.21 -1.27 23.22
CA PHE A 302 2.45 -1.32 22.44
C PHE A 302 3.69 -1.15 23.32
N TYR A 303 3.65 -0.22 24.25
CA TYR A 303 4.76 0.05 25.17
C TYR A 303 4.95 -1.05 26.21
N GLY A 304 3.88 -1.78 26.54
CA GLY A 304 3.91 -2.95 27.42
C GLY A 304 4.38 -4.23 26.72
N ASP A 305 4.29 -4.31 25.40
CA ASP A 305 4.64 -5.52 24.65
C ASP A 305 6.15 -5.60 24.38
N VAL A 306 6.85 -6.28 25.28
CA VAL A 306 8.32 -6.46 25.22
C VAL A 306 8.73 -7.23 23.96
N GLU A 307 7.96 -8.26 23.57
CA GLU A 307 8.27 -9.09 22.40
C GLU A 307 8.18 -8.27 21.10
N PHE A 308 7.14 -7.46 20.97
CA PHE A 308 6.99 -6.61 19.80
C PHE A 308 8.10 -5.56 19.69
N ARG A 309 8.49 -4.94 20.81
CA ARG A 309 9.60 -3.99 20.84
C ARG A 309 10.95 -4.64 20.47
N GLN A 310 11.23 -5.83 20.99
CA GLN A 310 12.42 -6.59 20.62
C GLN A 310 12.38 -6.97 19.11
N TYR A 311 11.22 -7.27 18.59
CA TYR A 311 11.02 -7.55 17.19
C TYR A 311 11.29 -6.31 16.31
N LEU A 312 10.78 -5.13 16.68
CA LEU A 312 11.09 -3.87 15.99
C LEU A 312 12.60 -3.58 15.98
N LYS A 313 13.26 -3.77 17.13
CA LYS A 313 14.71 -3.59 17.24
C LYS A 313 15.46 -4.52 16.29
N LYS A 314 15.10 -5.78 16.24
CA LYS A 314 15.71 -6.76 15.32
C LYS A 314 15.51 -6.36 13.85
N ILE A 315 14.31 -5.92 13.45
CA ILE A 315 14.08 -5.44 12.08
C ILE A 315 14.95 -4.20 11.82
N TYR A 316 14.99 -3.26 12.75
CA TYR A 316 15.77 -2.04 12.61
C TYR A 316 17.26 -2.35 12.41
N GLU A 317 17.84 -3.25 13.21
CA GLU A 317 19.22 -3.70 13.08
C GLU A 317 19.52 -4.33 11.71
N ASN A 318 18.56 -5.05 11.13
CA ASN A 318 18.68 -5.62 9.79
C ASN A 318 18.60 -4.57 8.66
N ILE A 319 17.84 -3.49 8.87
CA ILE A 319 17.67 -2.41 7.88
C ILE A 319 18.87 -1.46 7.88
N VAL A 320 19.47 -1.24 9.05
CA VAL A 320 20.66 -0.40 9.20
C VAL A 320 21.89 -1.29 9.05
N PRO A 321 22.67 -1.17 7.97
CA PRO A 321 23.91 -1.91 7.87
C PRO A 321 24.80 -1.55 9.05
N ASN A 322 25.35 -2.57 9.71
CA ASN A 322 26.33 -2.39 10.78
C ASN A 322 27.37 -1.37 10.31
N LYS A 323 27.52 -0.29 11.09
CA LYS A 323 28.62 0.65 10.91
C LYS A 323 29.90 -0.14 11.24
N SER A 324 30.45 -0.86 10.24
CA SER A 324 31.79 -1.42 10.30
C SER A 324 32.82 -0.31 10.09
#